data_f9817ec08f82043119387df7bf07557e
#
_entry.id   f9817ec08f82043119387df7bf07557e
#
_cell.length_a   1.000
_cell.length_b   1.000
_cell.length_c   1.000
_cell.angle_alpha   90.00
_cell.angle_beta   90.00
_cell.angle_gamma   90.00
#
_symmetry.space_group_name_H-M   'P 1'
#
loop_
_entity.id
_entity.type
_entity.pdbx_description
1 polymer ?
#
loop_
_entity_poly.entity_id
_entity_poly.type
_entity_poly.pdbx_seq_one_letter_code
_entity_poly.pdbx_strand_id
1 'polypeptide(L)'
;MQIGEVMARVYNFSAGPSCLPEEVLEECAREMLDCNGTGQSVMEMSHRSSAFEPIIAHAESQVRKLMKVPENYKILFLQGGGSTQFAMVPLNLALRSGKAAYIQTGVWAKKAAAEAKKLGIKVDVIASSEDKGYSYVPRVEKISGDYDYAYICFNNTIMGTHYEYIPETDGIPLVADISSCVLSEELDVSKFGVLFAGAQKNLAPAGVTLVIIREDLITENPRPGTPTMLCYKTHADEGSMYNTPPCYTIYVLGKVLDWIERKGGAAGIHALNVEKAQYLYDYLDNNPGGFYRATAQKGSRSLMNVTFLTKYSTGATDEASLAKEKEINSKFVKQAEAAGLVNLKGHRLVGGMRASIYNAMPLDGVKALVEFMKKFAEENC
;
A
#
# COMPACT_ATOMS: atom_id res chain seq x y z
N MET A 1 -11.45 28.11 29.28
CA MET A 1 -10.30 27.47 28.63
C MET A 1 -9.98 28.24 27.36
N GLN A 2 -8.82 28.91 27.30
CA GLN A 2 -8.35 29.49 26.06
C GLN A 2 -8.10 28.32 25.09
N ILE A 3 -8.79 28.35 23.96
CA ILE A 3 -8.49 27.45 22.83
C ILE A 3 -7.10 27.90 22.35
N GLY A 4 -6.07 27.13 22.73
CA GLY A 4 -4.71 27.37 22.24
C GLY A 4 -4.71 27.37 20.72
N GLU A 5 -3.80 28.12 20.11
CA GLU A 5 -3.55 28.12 18.67
C GLU A 5 -3.52 26.66 18.19
N VAL A 6 -4.44 26.32 17.27
CA VAL A 6 -4.44 25.02 16.62
C VAL A 6 -3.13 24.93 15.84
N MET A 7 -2.17 24.16 16.34
CA MET A 7 -0.94 23.91 15.59
C MET A 7 -1.32 23.34 14.23
N ALA A 8 -0.85 23.97 13.16
CA ALA A 8 -1.07 23.48 11.80
C ALA A 8 -0.57 22.05 11.69
N ARG A 9 -1.38 21.15 11.11
CA ARG A 9 -0.96 19.75 10.87
C ARG A 9 0.29 19.70 10.01
N VAL A 10 1.24 18.85 10.41
CA VAL A 10 2.42 18.56 9.60
C VAL A 10 2.03 17.74 8.36
N TYR A 11 2.77 17.89 7.27
CA TYR A 11 2.67 17.01 6.10
C TYR A 11 3.44 15.72 6.36
N ASN A 12 2.72 14.62 6.54
CA ASN A 12 3.28 13.32 6.87
C ASN A 12 3.50 12.47 5.61
N PHE A 13 4.76 12.32 5.20
CA PHE A 13 5.19 11.50 4.06
C PHE A 13 5.54 10.06 4.42
N SER A 14 5.05 9.56 5.55
CA SER A 14 5.31 8.18 6.01
C SER A 14 4.79 7.15 5.01
N ALA A 15 5.57 6.08 4.83
CA ALA A 15 5.19 4.97 3.94
C ALA A 15 4.14 4.02 4.53
N GLY A 16 3.88 4.14 5.82
CA GLY A 16 2.87 3.37 6.55
C GLY A 16 3.29 3.07 8.00
N PRO A 17 2.41 3.36 8.98
CA PRO A 17 1.13 4.04 8.81
C PRO A 17 1.29 5.43 8.17
N SER A 18 0.38 5.77 7.25
CA SER A 18 0.45 7.00 6.46
C SER A 18 -0.51 8.07 6.98
N CYS A 19 -0.54 9.24 6.32
CA CYS A 19 -1.54 10.25 6.61
C CYS A 19 -2.95 9.74 6.26
N LEU A 20 -3.94 10.22 7.01
CA LEU A 20 -5.37 10.03 6.74
C LEU A 20 -6.00 11.37 6.34
N PRO A 21 -7.11 11.35 5.59
CA PRO A 21 -7.83 12.57 5.28
C PRO A 21 -8.26 13.30 6.56
N GLU A 22 -8.01 14.59 6.64
CA GLU A 22 -8.34 15.39 7.82
C GLU A 22 -9.84 15.39 8.11
N GLU A 23 -10.65 15.53 7.06
CA GLU A 23 -12.11 15.43 7.13
C GLU A 23 -12.56 14.13 7.84
N VAL A 24 -11.91 12.99 7.55
CA VAL A 24 -12.21 11.70 8.18
C VAL A 24 -11.79 11.67 9.65
N LEU A 25 -10.63 12.24 9.98
CA LEU A 25 -10.18 12.31 11.37
C LEU A 25 -11.08 13.17 12.22
N GLU A 26 -11.59 14.29 11.67
CA GLU A 26 -12.57 15.15 12.32
C GLU A 26 -13.92 14.43 12.53
N GLU A 27 -14.40 13.68 11.53
CA GLU A 27 -15.60 12.84 11.67
C GLU A 27 -15.42 11.82 12.79
N CYS A 28 -14.31 11.08 12.78
CA CYS A 28 -14.00 10.12 13.83
C CYS A 28 -13.89 10.75 15.23
N ALA A 29 -13.33 11.96 15.33
CA ALA A 29 -13.23 12.68 16.60
C ALA A 29 -14.60 13.09 17.15
N ARG A 30 -15.53 13.54 16.29
CA ARG A 30 -16.89 13.86 16.68
C ARG A 30 -17.69 12.64 17.17
N GLU A 31 -17.47 11.48 16.54
CA GLU A 31 -18.18 10.24 16.86
C GLU A 31 -17.44 9.37 17.90
N MET A 32 -16.33 9.88 18.49
CA MET A 32 -15.46 9.10 19.38
C MET A 32 -16.18 8.56 20.62
N LEU A 33 -17.06 9.33 21.22
CA LEU A 33 -17.79 8.92 22.43
C LEU A 33 -19.18 8.36 22.14
N ASP A 34 -19.77 8.75 21.02
CA ASP A 34 -21.11 8.36 20.62
C ASP A 34 -21.21 8.17 19.11
N CYS A 35 -21.02 6.95 18.66
CA CYS A 35 -21.16 6.61 17.25
C CYS A 35 -22.65 6.41 16.90
N ASN A 36 -23.15 7.24 15.98
CA ASN A 36 -24.52 7.16 15.46
C ASN A 36 -25.63 7.19 16.53
N GLY A 37 -25.43 7.87 17.66
CA GLY A 37 -26.43 7.98 18.73
C GLY A 37 -26.60 6.71 19.57
N THR A 38 -25.63 5.79 19.54
CA THR A 38 -25.65 4.55 20.31
C THR A 38 -25.24 4.74 21.77
N GLY A 39 -24.70 5.89 22.13
CA GLY A 39 -24.09 6.16 23.43
C GLY A 39 -22.77 5.41 23.67
N GLN A 40 -22.17 4.81 22.63
CA GLN A 40 -20.93 4.02 22.70
C GLN A 40 -19.90 4.46 21.67
N SER A 41 -18.63 4.38 22.04
CA SER A 41 -17.54 4.40 21.08
C SER A 41 -17.49 3.11 20.28
N VAL A 42 -17.14 3.19 18.98
CA VAL A 42 -16.88 1.97 18.18
C VAL A 42 -15.78 1.11 18.80
N MET A 43 -14.82 1.70 19.54
CA MET A 43 -13.74 0.97 20.19
C MET A 43 -14.21 0.00 21.28
N GLU A 44 -15.40 0.23 21.85
CA GLU A 44 -15.96 -0.58 22.92
C GLU A 44 -17.21 -1.40 22.50
N MET A 45 -17.62 -1.27 21.22
CA MET A 45 -18.74 -2.06 20.68
C MET A 45 -18.38 -3.53 20.56
N SER A 46 -19.27 -4.40 21.01
CA SER A 46 -19.17 -5.82 20.63
C SER A 46 -19.33 -5.98 19.12
N HIS A 47 -18.41 -6.69 18.48
CA HIS A 47 -18.50 -6.99 17.05
C HIS A 47 -19.71 -7.82 16.65
N ARG A 48 -20.42 -8.42 17.62
CA ARG A 48 -21.66 -9.21 17.43
C ARG A 48 -22.91 -8.41 17.78
N SER A 49 -22.79 -7.11 18.04
CA SER A 49 -23.93 -6.25 18.36
C SER A 49 -24.60 -5.71 17.10
N SER A 50 -25.89 -5.45 17.22
CA SER A 50 -26.66 -4.75 16.17
C SER A 50 -26.14 -3.34 15.88
N ALA A 51 -25.32 -2.77 16.76
CA ALA A 51 -24.66 -1.48 16.53
C ALA A 51 -23.46 -1.59 15.61
N PHE A 52 -22.69 -2.70 15.63
CA PHE A 52 -21.49 -2.89 14.81
C PHE A 52 -21.80 -3.51 13.44
N GLU A 53 -22.82 -4.35 13.35
CA GLU A 53 -23.21 -5.01 12.09
C GLU A 53 -23.37 -4.05 10.91
N PRO A 54 -24.03 -2.89 11.03
CA PRO A 54 -24.12 -1.92 9.94
C PRO A 54 -22.77 -1.32 9.56
N ILE A 55 -21.82 -1.20 10.49
CA ILE A 55 -20.48 -0.61 10.25
C ILE A 55 -19.67 -1.50 9.32
N ILE A 56 -19.60 -2.80 9.62
CA ILE A 56 -18.84 -3.75 8.77
C ILE A 56 -19.54 -3.96 7.43
N ALA A 57 -20.88 -4.05 7.41
CA ALA A 57 -21.66 -4.19 6.18
C ALA A 57 -21.48 -2.96 5.26
N HIS A 58 -21.46 -1.75 5.82
CA HIS A 58 -21.19 -0.54 5.07
C HIS A 58 -19.78 -0.55 4.46
N ALA A 59 -18.76 -0.91 5.24
CA ALA A 59 -17.39 -1.00 4.75
C ALA A 59 -17.26 -2.01 3.60
N GLU A 60 -17.90 -3.19 3.71
CA GLU A 60 -17.92 -4.19 2.64
C GLU A 60 -18.62 -3.67 1.37
N SER A 61 -19.80 -3.09 1.53
CA SER A 61 -20.58 -2.51 0.43
C SER A 61 -19.80 -1.43 -0.31
N GLN A 62 -19.10 -0.55 0.41
CA GLN A 62 -18.29 0.51 -0.18
C GLN A 62 -17.07 -0.05 -0.92
N VAL A 63 -16.36 -1.06 -0.38
CA VAL A 63 -15.28 -1.74 -1.12
C VAL A 63 -15.82 -2.33 -2.41
N ARG A 64 -16.95 -3.08 -2.34
CA ARG A 64 -17.58 -3.70 -3.51
C ARG A 64 -17.92 -2.68 -4.57
N LYS A 65 -18.51 -1.57 -4.19
CA LYS A 65 -18.90 -0.47 -5.07
C LYS A 65 -17.70 0.22 -5.70
N LEU A 66 -16.75 0.71 -4.89
CA LEU A 66 -15.64 1.54 -5.35
C LEU A 66 -14.61 0.78 -6.17
N MET A 67 -14.39 -0.50 -5.86
CA MET A 67 -13.50 -1.38 -6.61
C MET A 67 -14.22 -2.18 -7.70
N LYS A 68 -15.55 -2.00 -7.87
CA LYS A 68 -16.37 -2.73 -8.85
C LYS A 68 -16.18 -4.26 -8.72
N VAL A 69 -16.13 -4.75 -7.45
CA VAL A 69 -15.87 -6.17 -7.16
C VAL A 69 -17.02 -7.03 -7.68
N PRO A 70 -16.76 -8.04 -8.55
CA PRO A 70 -17.80 -8.91 -9.05
C PRO A 70 -18.49 -9.73 -7.94
N GLU A 71 -19.73 -10.19 -8.20
CA GLU A 71 -20.53 -10.94 -7.25
C GLU A 71 -19.88 -12.25 -6.78
N ASN A 72 -19.11 -12.91 -7.65
CA ASN A 72 -18.40 -14.15 -7.38
C ASN A 72 -17.06 -13.95 -6.63
N TYR A 73 -16.94 -12.85 -5.90
CA TYR A 73 -15.79 -12.58 -5.01
C TYR A 73 -16.27 -12.30 -3.59
N LYS A 74 -15.52 -12.81 -2.63
CA LYS A 74 -15.65 -12.45 -1.21
C LYS A 74 -14.71 -11.30 -0.86
N ILE A 75 -15.20 -10.41 -0.01
CA ILE A 75 -14.44 -9.31 0.59
C ILE A 75 -14.24 -9.67 2.05
N LEU A 76 -12.99 -9.72 2.50
CA LEU A 76 -12.65 -10.14 3.86
C LEU A 76 -11.83 -9.05 4.56
N PHE A 77 -12.13 -8.81 5.83
CA PHE A 77 -11.41 -7.91 6.72
C PHE A 77 -10.60 -8.73 7.72
N LEU A 78 -9.36 -9.02 7.37
CA LEU A 78 -8.45 -9.86 8.14
C LEU A 78 -7.48 -9.06 8.98
N GLN A 79 -6.56 -9.74 9.66
CA GLN A 79 -5.50 -9.17 10.49
C GLN A 79 -4.12 -9.64 10.01
N GLY A 80 -3.03 -9.04 10.52
CA GLY A 80 -1.66 -9.48 10.26
C GLY A 80 -0.99 -8.85 9.03
N GLY A 81 -1.68 -7.97 8.30
CA GLY A 81 -1.12 -7.25 7.16
C GLY A 81 -0.73 -8.17 6.00
N GLY A 82 0.00 -7.61 5.02
CA GLY A 82 0.52 -8.36 3.89
C GLY A 82 1.43 -9.53 4.30
N SER A 83 2.11 -9.42 5.45
CA SER A 83 3.00 -10.49 5.92
C SER A 83 2.26 -11.78 6.23
N THR A 84 1.06 -11.71 6.82
CA THR A 84 0.21 -12.88 7.02
C THR A 84 -0.31 -13.42 5.68
N GLN A 85 -0.61 -12.54 4.71
CA GLN A 85 -1.05 -12.97 3.39
C GLN A 85 0.04 -13.72 2.62
N PHE A 86 1.33 -13.42 2.85
CA PHE A 86 2.43 -14.20 2.27
C PHE A 86 2.41 -15.68 2.69
N ALA A 87 1.84 -15.99 3.86
CA ALA A 87 1.62 -17.37 4.30
C ALA A 87 0.23 -17.89 3.88
N MET A 88 -0.84 -17.09 4.04
CA MET A 88 -2.20 -17.54 3.72
C MET A 88 -2.37 -17.92 2.25
N VAL A 89 -1.83 -17.13 1.32
CA VAL A 89 -1.92 -17.42 -0.12
C VAL A 89 -1.39 -18.81 -0.45
N PRO A 90 -0.13 -19.18 -0.16
CA PRO A 90 0.35 -20.52 -0.47
C PRO A 90 -0.36 -21.64 0.31
N LEU A 91 -0.80 -21.40 1.55
CA LEU A 91 -1.52 -22.38 2.35
C LEU A 91 -2.90 -22.74 1.75
N ASN A 92 -3.57 -21.77 1.13
CA ASN A 92 -4.92 -21.96 0.59
C ASN A 92 -4.94 -22.23 -0.93
N LEU A 93 -3.93 -21.79 -1.69
CA LEU A 93 -3.96 -21.89 -3.16
C LEU A 93 -3.00 -22.95 -3.73
N ALA A 94 -1.88 -23.26 -3.05
CA ALA A 94 -0.89 -24.20 -3.59
C ALA A 94 -1.28 -25.67 -3.32
N LEU A 95 -2.36 -26.12 -3.95
CA LEU A 95 -3.04 -27.40 -3.64
C LEU A 95 -2.86 -28.49 -4.71
N ARG A 96 -2.54 -28.12 -5.95
CA ARG A 96 -2.49 -29.05 -7.08
C ARG A 96 -1.05 -29.46 -7.40
N SER A 97 -0.25 -28.52 -7.86
CA SER A 97 1.14 -28.77 -8.29
C SER A 97 2.18 -28.46 -7.22
N GLY A 98 1.80 -27.71 -6.19
CA GLY A 98 2.72 -27.19 -5.17
C GLY A 98 3.74 -26.19 -5.74
N LYS A 99 3.43 -25.56 -6.89
CA LYS A 99 4.29 -24.60 -7.58
C LYS A 99 3.63 -23.25 -7.73
N ALA A 100 4.42 -22.18 -7.68
CA ALA A 100 3.96 -20.82 -7.91
C ALA A 100 4.96 -19.99 -8.71
N ALA A 101 4.45 -19.13 -9.59
CA ALA A 101 5.25 -18.18 -10.36
C ALA A 101 5.32 -16.83 -9.64
N TYR A 102 6.50 -16.23 -9.57
CA TYR A 102 6.69 -14.92 -8.95
C TYR A 102 7.40 -13.96 -9.91
N ILE A 103 6.90 -12.72 -10.00
CA ILE A 103 7.64 -11.62 -10.62
C ILE A 103 8.22 -10.78 -9.48
N GLN A 104 9.54 -10.73 -9.38
CA GLN A 104 10.23 -10.04 -8.29
C GLN A 104 10.61 -8.61 -8.71
N THR A 105 9.80 -7.65 -8.30
CA THR A 105 9.99 -6.23 -8.55
C THR A 105 10.43 -5.45 -7.31
N GLY A 106 10.76 -6.14 -6.22
CA GLY A 106 11.19 -5.51 -4.98
C GLY A 106 11.19 -6.42 -3.77
N VAL A 107 11.37 -5.79 -2.62
CA VAL A 107 11.55 -6.47 -1.32
C VAL A 107 10.32 -7.28 -0.93
N TRP A 108 9.11 -6.77 -1.20
CA TRP A 108 7.88 -7.41 -0.77
C TRP A 108 7.61 -8.70 -1.56
N ALA A 109 7.79 -8.66 -2.88
CA ALA A 109 7.70 -9.87 -3.71
C ALA A 109 8.76 -10.92 -3.31
N LYS A 110 9.99 -10.47 -2.98
CA LYS A 110 11.06 -11.35 -2.48
C LYS A 110 10.70 -12.00 -1.14
N LYS A 111 10.07 -11.25 -0.21
CA LYS A 111 9.58 -11.77 1.07
C LYS A 111 8.44 -12.76 0.89
N ALA A 112 7.47 -12.46 0.03
CA ALA A 112 6.36 -13.36 -0.28
C ALA A 112 6.87 -14.69 -0.86
N ALA A 113 7.81 -14.63 -1.81
CA ALA A 113 8.45 -15.81 -2.37
C ALA A 113 9.24 -16.63 -1.32
N ALA A 114 9.92 -15.94 -0.39
CA ALA A 114 10.65 -16.61 0.68
C ALA A 114 9.71 -17.31 1.67
N GLU A 115 8.55 -16.71 1.97
CA GLU A 115 7.56 -17.33 2.85
C GLU A 115 6.91 -18.56 2.20
N ALA A 116 6.57 -18.49 0.92
CA ALA A 116 6.07 -19.64 0.17
C ALA A 116 7.09 -20.81 0.16
N LYS A 117 8.39 -20.50 -0.02
CA LYS A 117 9.45 -21.53 0.05
C LYS A 117 9.55 -22.20 1.43
N LYS A 118 9.40 -21.45 2.53
CA LYS A 118 9.38 -22.02 3.91
C LYS A 118 8.22 -23.00 4.10
N LEU A 119 7.11 -22.77 3.42
CA LEU A 119 5.93 -23.63 3.42
C LEU A 119 6.05 -24.81 2.44
N GLY A 120 7.22 -25.02 1.84
CA GLY A 120 7.48 -26.14 0.92
C GLY A 120 6.93 -25.95 -0.47
N ILE A 121 6.61 -24.72 -0.89
CA ILE A 121 6.16 -24.43 -2.25
C ILE A 121 7.37 -24.27 -3.15
N LYS A 122 7.33 -24.89 -4.33
CA LYS A 122 8.31 -24.66 -5.40
C LYS A 122 8.01 -23.30 -6.04
N VAL A 123 8.91 -22.36 -5.82
CA VAL A 123 8.80 -20.99 -6.35
C VAL A 123 9.70 -20.83 -7.55
N ASP A 124 9.10 -20.54 -8.70
CA ASP A 124 9.80 -20.16 -9.92
C ASP A 124 9.74 -18.63 -10.06
N VAL A 125 10.89 -17.96 -10.04
CA VAL A 125 11.01 -16.54 -10.33
C VAL A 125 11.09 -16.37 -11.84
N ILE A 126 9.96 -16.05 -12.47
CA ILE A 126 9.84 -16.00 -13.93
C ILE A 126 10.36 -14.69 -14.54
N ALA A 127 10.43 -13.63 -13.73
CA ALA A 127 11.07 -12.37 -14.09
C ALA A 127 11.50 -11.62 -12.83
N SER A 128 12.54 -10.78 -12.97
CA SER A 128 13.04 -9.94 -11.87
C SER A 128 13.67 -8.67 -12.45
N SER A 129 13.58 -7.56 -11.71
CA SER A 129 14.31 -6.32 -11.98
C SER A 129 15.47 -6.09 -11.00
N GLU A 130 15.96 -7.15 -10.35
CA GLU A 130 17.08 -7.09 -9.41
C GLU A 130 18.38 -6.63 -10.07
N ASP A 131 18.54 -6.89 -11.38
CA ASP A 131 19.67 -6.45 -12.21
C ASP A 131 19.90 -4.94 -12.21
N LYS A 132 18.83 -4.15 -12.01
CA LYS A 132 18.89 -2.67 -11.89
C LYS A 132 18.35 -2.17 -10.54
N GLY A 133 18.56 -2.95 -9.47
CA GLY A 133 18.14 -2.58 -8.13
C GLY A 133 16.64 -2.32 -7.99
N TYR A 134 15.83 -3.04 -8.77
CA TYR A 134 14.36 -2.92 -8.80
C TYR A 134 13.84 -1.53 -9.21
N SER A 135 14.58 -0.81 -10.04
CA SER A 135 14.20 0.52 -10.53
C SER A 135 13.16 0.49 -11.66
N TYR A 136 12.77 -0.67 -12.14
CA TYR A 136 11.76 -0.85 -13.19
C TYR A 136 10.89 -2.09 -12.93
N VAL A 137 9.78 -2.19 -13.64
CA VAL A 137 8.90 -3.37 -13.69
C VAL A 137 9.19 -4.11 -15.00
N PRO A 138 9.65 -5.39 -14.95
CA PRO A 138 9.92 -6.16 -16.16
C PRO A 138 8.62 -6.43 -16.90
N ARG A 139 8.62 -6.34 -18.23
CA ARG A 139 7.46 -6.63 -19.06
C ARG A 139 7.30 -8.14 -19.19
N VAL A 140 6.22 -8.67 -18.61
CA VAL A 140 5.77 -10.06 -18.75
C VAL A 140 4.35 -10.03 -19.25
N GLU A 141 4.17 -10.25 -20.55
CA GLU A 141 2.84 -10.13 -21.16
C GLU A 141 1.92 -11.28 -20.74
N LYS A 142 2.48 -12.48 -20.66
CA LYS A 142 1.72 -13.69 -20.34
C LYS A 142 2.48 -14.61 -19.40
N ILE A 143 1.79 -15.09 -18.37
CA ILE A 143 2.26 -16.12 -17.44
C ILE A 143 1.58 -17.43 -17.81
N SER A 144 2.37 -18.45 -18.13
CA SER A 144 1.89 -19.79 -18.49
C SER A 144 2.73 -20.86 -17.83
N GLY A 145 2.17 -22.04 -17.68
CA GLY A 145 2.85 -23.20 -17.06
C GLY A 145 1.98 -23.88 -16.01
N ASP A 146 2.54 -24.89 -15.37
CA ASP A 146 1.86 -25.66 -14.34
C ASP A 146 2.05 -25.02 -12.95
N TYR A 147 1.35 -23.91 -12.72
CA TYR A 147 1.39 -23.17 -11.46
C TYR A 147 0.00 -23.14 -10.78
N ASP A 148 -0.01 -23.20 -9.47
CA ASP A 148 -1.22 -23.08 -8.67
C ASP A 148 -1.67 -21.62 -8.54
N TYR A 149 -0.72 -20.68 -8.57
CA TYR A 149 -0.95 -19.24 -8.64
C TYR A 149 0.29 -18.51 -9.19
N ALA A 150 0.07 -17.27 -9.61
CA ALA A 150 1.13 -16.32 -9.93
C ALA A 150 1.05 -15.14 -8.96
N TYR A 151 2.20 -14.54 -8.59
CA TYR A 151 2.27 -13.47 -7.60
C TYR A 151 3.00 -12.23 -8.12
N ILE A 152 2.41 -11.07 -7.87
CA ILE A 152 3.00 -9.76 -8.12
C ILE A 152 2.82 -8.83 -6.91
N CYS A 153 3.74 -7.89 -6.72
CA CYS A 153 3.56 -6.71 -5.86
C CYS A 153 3.28 -5.53 -6.78
N PHE A 154 2.01 -5.13 -6.87
CA PHE A 154 1.52 -4.21 -7.89
C PHE A 154 2.12 -2.81 -7.76
N ASN A 155 2.38 -2.34 -6.51
CA ASN A 155 3.11 -1.12 -6.23
C ASN A 155 4.18 -1.36 -5.17
N ASN A 156 5.42 -1.05 -5.48
CA ASN A 156 6.59 -1.29 -4.64
C ASN A 156 6.91 -0.08 -3.77
N THR A 157 6.38 -0.05 -2.56
CA THR A 157 6.52 1.05 -1.58
C THR A 157 7.97 1.47 -1.31
N ILE A 158 8.91 0.53 -1.37
CA ILE A 158 10.33 0.75 -1.05
C ILE A 158 11.10 1.26 -2.28
N MET A 159 10.81 0.70 -3.45
CA MET A 159 11.54 0.98 -4.68
C MET A 159 10.94 2.14 -5.48
N GLY A 160 9.68 2.49 -5.21
CA GLY A 160 8.97 3.55 -5.92
C GLY A 160 8.51 3.14 -7.31
N THR A 161 8.35 1.83 -7.57
CA THR A 161 7.90 1.31 -8.85
C THR A 161 6.48 0.77 -8.79
N HIS A 162 5.78 0.83 -9.92
CA HIS A 162 4.39 0.45 -10.09
C HIS A 162 4.18 -0.25 -11.42
N TYR A 163 3.24 -1.20 -11.48
CA TYR A 163 2.82 -1.86 -12.71
C TYR A 163 1.88 -0.94 -13.50
N GLU A 164 2.19 -0.68 -14.75
CA GLU A 164 1.31 0.02 -15.69
C GLU A 164 0.45 -0.96 -16.51
N TYR A 165 0.49 -2.25 -16.19
CA TYR A 165 -0.22 -3.31 -16.90
C TYR A 165 -0.54 -4.47 -15.95
N ILE A 166 -1.51 -5.28 -16.31
CA ILE A 166 -1.82 -6.54 -15.63
C ILE A 166 -1.35 -7.66 -16.56
N PRO A 167 -0.43 -8.56 -16.11
CA PRO A 167 -0.01 -9.69 -16.94
C PRO A 167 -1.19 -10.64 -17.20
N GLU A 168 -1.32 -11.13 -18.44
CA GLU A 168 -2.28 -12.19 -18.74
C GLU A 168 -1.83 -13.52 -18.14
N THR A 169 -2.78 -14.37 -17.77
CA THR A 169 -2.51 -15.71 -17.25
C THR A 169 -3.37 -16.73 -17.98
N ASP A 170 -2.85 -17.92 -18.23
CA ASP A 170 -3.61 -19.03 -18.84
C ASP A 170 -4.52 -19.71 -17.80
N GLY A 171 -5.45 -18.96 -17.19
CA GLY A 171 -6.31 -19.48 -16.14
C GLY A 171 -5.63 -19.66 -14.76
N ILE A 172 -4.34 -19.34 -14.66
CA ILE A 172 -3.60 -19.35 -13.40
C ILE A 172 -4.10 -18.18 -12.54
N PRO A 173 -4.55 -18.41 -11.28
CA PRO A 173 -4.96 -17.34 -10.41
C PRO A 173 -3.84 -16.32 -10.19
N LEU A 174 -4.07 -15.06 -10.56
CA LEU A 174 -3.12 -13.98 -10.29
C LEU A 174 -3.38 -13.41 -8.90
N VAL A 175 -2.35 -13.39 -8.07
CA VAL A 175 -2.37 -12.81 -6.72
C VAL A 175 -1.58 -11.51 -6.73
N ALA A 176 -2.17 -10.43 -6.22
CA ALA A 176 -1.47 -9.15 -6.15
C ALA A 176 -1.54 -8.51 -4.76
N ASP A 177 -0.37 -8.09 -4.27
CA ASP A 177 -0.25 -7.14 -3.16
C ASP A 177 -0.48 -5.72 -3.70
N ILE A 178 -1.63 -5.14 -3.36
CA ILE A 178 -2.01 -3.77 -3.71
C ILE A 178 -1.97 -2.82 -2.50
N SER A 179 -1.31 -3.19 -1.42
CA SER A 179 -1.33 -2.44 -0.16
C SER A 179 -1.02 -0.96 -0.31
N SER A 180 -0.10 -0.60 -1.19
CA SER A 180 0.33 0.79 -1.35
C SER A 180 -0.30 1.52 -2.54
N CYS A 181 -1.26 0.89 -3.24
CA CYS A 181 -1.98 1.51 -4.35
C CYS A 181 -3.48 1.18 -4.38
N VAL A 182 -4.01 0.52 -3.34
CA VAL A 182 -5.45 0.22 -3.29
C VAL A 182 -6.27 1.51 -3.41
N LEU A 183 -7.24 1.53 -4.35
CA LEU A 183 -8.08 2.69 -4.66
C LEU A 183 -7.30 3.98 -5.02
N SER A 184 -6.06 3.85 -5.51
CA SER A 184 -5.31 4.98 -6.09
C SER A 184 -5.64 5.19 -7.57
N GLU A 185 -6.25 4.20 -8.17
CA GLU A 185 -6.68 4.13 -9.56
C GLU A 185 -7.78 3.08 -9.73
N GLU A 186 -8.42 3.04 -10.88
CA GLU A 186 -9.34 1.95 -11.23
C GLU A 186 -8.56 0.68 -11.56
N LEU A 187 -8.97 -0.45 -10.99
CA LEU A 187 -8.36 -1.76 -11.20
C LEU A 187 -9.44 -2.77 -11.58
N ASP A 188 -9.24 -3.49 -12.68
CA ASP A 188 -10.15 -4.59 -13.06
C ASP A 188 -9.94 -5.79 -12.16
N VAL A 189 -10.74 -5.90 -11.10
CA VAL A 189 -10.70 -6.99 -10.11
C VAL A 189 -10.86 -8.37 -10.76
N SER A 190 -11.59 -8.47 -11.87
CA SER A 190 -11.86 -9.74 -12.54
C SER A 190 -10.60 -10.43 -13.11
N LYS A 191 -9.53 -9.68 -13.27
CA LYS A 191 -8.22 -10.20 -13.72
C LYS A 191 -7.43 -10.93 -12.62
N PHE A 192 -7.89 -10.87 -11.38
CA PHE A 192 -7.16 -11.41 -10.23
C PHE A 192 -7.93 -12.56 -9.57
N GLY A 193 -7.20 -13.54 -9.08
CA GLY A 193 -7.76 -14.54 -8.18
C GLY A 193 -7.83 -14.02 -6.75
N VAL A 194 -6.79 -13.28 -6.31
CA VAL A 194 -6.71 -12.68 -4.98
C VAL A 194 -6.05 -11.31 -5.07
N LEU A 195 -6.68 -10.32 -4.46
CA LEU A 195 -6.09 -9.03 -4.15
C LEU A 195 -6.01 -8.88 -2.63
N PHE A 196 -4.91 -8.35 -2.11
CA PHE A 196 -4.87 -7.99 -0.70
C PHE A 196 -4.16 -6.66 -0.44
N ALA A 197 -4.58 -6.00 0.63
CA ALA A 197 -4.03 -4.70 1.04
C ALA A 197 -3.97 -4.57 2.56
N GLY A 198 -2.79 -4.29 3.11
CA GLY A 198 -2.69 -3.76 4.46
C GLY A 198 -3.24 -2.33 4.49
N ALA A 199 -4.26 -2.09 5.32
CA ALA A 199 -5.02 -0.83 5.30
C ALA A 199 -4.19 0.41 5.68
N GLN A 200 -3.14 0.26 6.48
CA GLN A 200 -2.34 1.35 7.08
C GLN A 200 -1.62 2.27 6.08
N LYS A 201 -1.71 1.99 4.79
CA LYS A 201 -1.09 2.81 3.75
C LYS A 201 -2.10 3.77 3.12
N ASN A 202 -3.17 3.24 2.55
CA ASN A 202 -4.05 4.03 1.69
C ASN A 202 -5.53 4.02 2.12
N LEU A 203 -5.91 3.24 3.14
CA LEU A 203 -7.32 3.02 3.50
C LEU A 203 -7.70 3.39 4.93
N ALA A 204 -6.85 3.10 5.93
CA ALA A 204 -7.23 3.20 7.34
C ALA A 204 -6.00 3.21 8.26
N PRO A 205 -6.14 3.31 9.59
CA PRO A 205 -5.07 2.96 10.53
C PRO A 205 -4.62 1.51 10.37
N ALA A 206 -3.49 1.16 11.03
CA ALA A 206 -3.05 -0.23 11.11
C ALA A 206 -4.10 -1.12 11.81
N GLY A 207 -4.24 -2.38 11.37
CA GLY A 207 -5.12 -3.37 11.99
C GLY A 207 -5.85 -4.24 10.98
N VAL A 208 -6.43 -3.66 9.95
CA VAL A 208 -7.14 -4.39 8.88
C VAL A 208 -6.21 -4.78 7.75
N THR A 209 -6.40 -5.99 7.25
CA THR A 209 -5.92 -6.45 5.95
C THR A 209 -7.14 -6.73 5.08
N LEU A 210 -7.40 -5.90 4.09
CA LEU A 210 -8.42 -6.16 3.09
C LEU A 210 -7.96 -7.30 2.19
N VAL A 211 -8.83 -8.30 1.99
CA VAL A 211 -8.63 -9.38 1.01
C VAL A 211 -9.87 -9.46 0.13
N ILE A 212 -9.66 -9.49 -1.18
CA ILE A 212 -10.70 -9.73 -2.18
C ILE A 212 -10.30 -11.01 -2.89
N ILE A 213 -11.11 -12.06 -2.76
CA ILE A 213 -10.79 -13.40 -3.25
C ILE A 213 -11.95 -13.97 -4.06
N ARG A 214 -11.63 -14.55 -5.21
CA ARG A 214 -12.61 -15.24 -6.05
C ARG A 214 -13.14 -16.50 -5.35
N GLU A 215 -14.44 -16.72 -5.35
CA GLU A 215 -15.09 -17.76 -4.56
C GLU A 215 -14.60 -19.18 -4.89
N ASP A 216 -14.29 -19.48 -6.15
CA ASP A 216 -13.75 -20.78 -6.56
C ASP A 216 -12.37 -21.11 -5.98
N LEU A 217 -11.67 -20.13 -5.40
CA LEU A 217 -10.38 -20.30 -4.73
C LEU A 217 -10.52 -20.52 -3.21
N ILE A 218 -11.73 -20.43 -2.68
CA ILE A 218 -12.02 -20.66 -1.27
C ILE A 218 -12.29 -22.16 -1.07
N THR A 219 -11.36 -22.85 -0.45
CA THR A 219 -11.41 -24.29 -0.27
C THR A 219 -11.67 -24.70 1.17
N GLU A 220 -12.43 -25.80 1.35
CA GLU A 220 -12.57 -26.47 2.65
C GLU A 220 -11.33 -27.30 3.04
N ASN A 221 -10.48 -27.59 2.05
CA ASN A 221 -9.31 -28.45 2.21
C ASN A 221 -8.02 -27.67 1.88
N PRO A 222 -7.60 -26.68 2.70
CA PRO A 222 -6.32 -26.04 2.53
C PRO A 222 -5.18 -27.03 2.77
N ARG A 223 -3.94 -26.63 2.58
CA ARG A 223 -2.80 -27.51 2.83
C ARG A 223 -2.87 -28.11 4.25
N PRO A 224 -2.50 -29.41 4.43
CA PRO A 224 -2.49 -30.06 5.74
C PRO A 224 -1.70 -29.26 6.78
N GLY A 225 -2.26 -29.12 7.98
CA GLY A 225 -1.66 -28.34 9.07
C GLY A 225 -1.90 -26.84 8.99
N THR A 226 -2.71 -26.34 8.06
CA THR A 226 -3.09 -24.92 8.02
C THR A 226 -3.91 -24.57 9.27
N PRO A 227 -3.44 -23.61 10.09
CA PRO A 227 -4.21 -23.14 11.25
C PRO A 227 -5.54 -22.51 10.82
N THR A 228 -6.59 -22.67 11.65
CA THR A 228 -7.95 -22.16 11.39
C THR A 228 -7.95 -20.67 10.97
N MET A 229 -7.19 -19.84 11.67
CA MET A 229 -7.11 -18.40 11.39
C MET A 229 -6.37 -18.05 10.08
N LEU A 230 -5.73 -19.02 9.44
CA LEU A 230 -5.06 -18.84 8.15
C LEU A 230 -5.84 -19.48 6.99
N CYS A 231 -7.06 -19.99 7.24
CA CYS A 231 -7.97 -20.51 6.22
C CYS A 231 -8.89 -19.38 5.72
N TYR A 232 -8.90 -19.08 4.43
CA TYR A 232 -9.85 -18.10 3.87
C TYR A 232 -11.31 -18.52 4.07
N LYS A 233 -11.59 -19.83 4.00
CA LYS A 233 -12.94 -20.38 4.23
C LYS A 233 -13.51 -20.00 5.59
N THR A 234 -12.70 -20.10 6.66
CA THR A 234 -13.10 -19.72 8.01
C THR A 234 -13.63 -18.28 8.07
N HIS A 235 -12.91 -17.37 7.41
CA HIS A 235 -13.27 -15.94 7.40
C HIS A 235 -14.45 -15.65 6.47
N ALA A 236 -14.54 -16.37 5.34
CA ALA A 236 -15.61 -16.19 4.37
C ALA A 236 -16.97 -16.64 4.95
N ASP A 237 -17.00 -17.76 5.66
CA ASP A 237 -18.22 -18.31 6.27
C ASP A 237 -18.74 -17.45 7.42
N GLU A 238 -17.84 -16.82 8.16
CA GLU A 238 -18.15 -16.03 9.35
C GLU A 238 -18.17 -14.50 9.07
N GLY A 239 -18.19 -14.08 7.80
CA GLY A 239 -18.22 -12.65 7.42
C GLY A 239 -17.10 -11.82 8.06
N SER A 240 -15.89 -12.39 8.13
CA SER A 240 -14.71 -11.81 8.80
C SER A 240 -14.82 -11.69 10.33
N MET A 241 -15.83 -12.29 10.95
CA MET A 241 -16.12 -12.18 12.39
C MET A 241 -15.97 -13.51 13.14
N TYR A 242 -15.17 -14.44 12.63
CA TYR A 242 -14.85 -15.68 13.35
C TYR A 242 -14.28 -15.38 14.75
N ASN A 243 -13.37 -14.41 14.84
CA ASN A 243 -12.93 -13.79 16.08
C ASN A 243 -13.23 -12.29 16.06
N THR A 244 -12.97 -11.57 17.14
CA THR A 244 -13.17 -10.12 17.19
C THR A 244 -12.27 -9.43 16.16
N PRO A 245 -12.86 -8.77 15.15
CA PRO A 245 -12.08 -8.02 14.16
C PRO A 245 -11.59 -6.67 14.73
N PRO A 246 -10.72 -5.95 14.06
CA PRO A 246 -10.29 -4.61 14.47
C PRO A 246 -11.41 -3.58 14.18
N CYS A 247 -12.46 -3.60 15.01
CA CYS A 247 -13.71 -2.85 14.81
C CYS A 247 -13.51 -1.38 14.48
N TYR A 248 -12.69 -0.67 15.27
CA TYR A 248 -12.43 0.74 15.04
C TYR A 248 -11.71 1.01 13.71
N THR A 249 -10.78 0.13 13.31
CA THR A 249 -10.11 0.27 12.01
C THR A 249 -11.07 0.04 10.85
N ILE A 250 -12.03 -0.90 10.97
CA ILE A 250 -13.08 -1.14 9.96
C ILE A 250 -14.01 0.08 9.86
N TYR A 251 -14.36 0.70 11.00
CA TYR A 251 -15.14 1.92 11.02
C TYR A 251 -14.41 3.06 10.28
N VAL A 252 -13.13 3.30 10.61
CA VAL A 252 -12.33 4.34 9.92
C VAL A 252 -12.17 4.01 8.44
N LEU A 253 -12.00 2.73 8.08
CA LEU A 253 -12.00 2.28 6.68
C LEU A 253 -13.27 2.73 5.95
N GLY A 254 -14.46 2.47 6.53
CA GLY A 254 -15.72 2.91 5.95
C GLY A 254 -15.77 4.43 5.70
N LYS A 255 -15.32 5.23 6.68
CA LYS A 255 -15.25 6.69 6.53
C LYS A 255 -14.26 7.14 5.43
N VAL A 256 -13.12 6.47 5.29
CA VAL A 256 -12.17 6.75 4.19
C VAL A 256 -12.77 6.39 2.84
N LEU A 257 -13.50 5.28 2.75
CA LEU A 257 -14.19 4.87 1.52
C LEU A 257 -15.27 5.89 1.12
N ASP A 258 -16.04 6.40 2.07
CA ASP A 258 -17.01 7.49 1.84
C ASP A 258 -16.31 8.77 1.35
N TRP A 259 -15.16 9.09 1.92
CA TRP A 259 -14.33 10.21 1.47
C TRP A 259 -13.85 10.00 0.02
N ILE A 260 -13.37 8.80 -0.34
CA ILE A 260 -12.97 8.45 -1.71
C ILE A 260 -14.16 8.60 -2.66
N GLU A 261 -15.36 8.15 -2.26
CA GLU A 261 -16.58 8.30 -3.06
C GLU A 261 -16.89 9.79 -3.31
N ARG A 262 -16.84 10.63 -2.28
CA ARG A 262 -17.04 12.09 -2.40
C ARG A 262 -16.02 12.76 -3.32
N LYS A 263 -14.82 12.21 -3.47
CA LYS A 263 -13.78 12.69 -4.40
C LYS A 263 -13.93 12.15 -5.83
N GLY A 264 -15.04 11.47 -6.14
CA GLY A 264 -15.31 10.90 -7.47
C GLY A 264 -14.85 9.46 -7.66
N GLY A 265 -14.71 8.72 -6.58
CA GLY A 265 -14.27 7.31 -6.59
C GLY A 265 -12.80 7.16 -6.99
N ALA A 266 -12.44 5.94 -7.40
CA ALA A 266 -11.06 5.64 -7.80
C ALA A 266 -10.57 6.49 -8.98
N ALA A 267 -11.44 6.83 -9.92
CA ALA A 267 -11.10 7.70 -11.06
C ALA A 267 -10.79 9.13 -10.63
N GLY A 268 -11.61 9.73 -9.74
CA GLY A 268 -11.37 11.08 -9.21
C GLY A 268 -10.09 11.14 -8.37
N ILE A 269 -9.88 10.13 -7.52
CA ILE A 269 -8.64 9.99 -6.74
C ILE A 269 -7.42 9.82 -7.64
N HIS A 270 -7.54 9.05 -8.73
CA HIS A 270 -6.45 8.88 -9.69
C HIS A 270 -6.01 10.21 -10.31
N ALA A 271 -6.96 11.02 -10.74
CA ALA A 271 -6.66 12.35 -11.30
C ALA A 271 -5.86 13.23 -10.31
N LEU A 272 -6.27 13.25 -9.03
CA LEU A 272 -5.55 13.97 -7.99
C LEU A 272 -4.14 13.38 -7.72
N ASN A 273 -4.01 12.06 -7.78
CA ASN A 273 -2.72 11.39 -7.60
C ASN A 273 -1.75 11.66 -8.76
N VAL A 274 -2.26 11.67 -9.99
CA VAL A 274 -1.46 12.04 -11.17
C VAL A 274 -0.93 13.47 -11.03
N GLU A 275 -1.79 14.43 -10.67
CA GLU A 275 -1.39 15.83 -10.48
C GLU A 275 -0.29 15.97 -9.42
N LYS A 276 -0.45 15.33 -8.26
CA LYS A 276 0.54 15.33 -7.18
C LYS A 276 1.87 14.72 -7.58
N ALA A 277 1.81 13.52 -8.17
CA ALA A 277 3.01 12.78 -8.55
C ALA A 277 3.75 13.50 -9.68
N GLN A 278 3.02 13.99 -10.68
CA GLN A 278 3.61 14.73 -11.78
C GLN A 278 4.32 15.98 -11.31
N TYR A 279 3.70 16.78 -10.43
CA TYR A 279 4.33 17.98 -9.87
C TYR A 279 5.69 17.69 -9.21
N LEU A 280 5.81 16.57 -8.46
CA LEU A 280 7.06 16.16 -7.84
C LEU A 280 8.06 15.60 -8.85
N TYR A 281 7.61 14.73 -9.78
CA TYR A 281 8.49 14.14 -10.79
C TYR A 281 8.99 15.17 -11.80
N ASP A 282 8.19 16.15 -12.18
CA ASP A 282 8.62 17.25 -13.06
C ASP A 282 9.77 18.04 -12.44
N TYR A 283 9.69 18.31 -11.14
CA TYR A 283 10.79 18.93 -10.44
C TYR A 283 12.02 18.02 -10.36
N LEU A 284 11.86 16.72 -10.03
CA LEU A 284 12.98 15.78 -9.97
C LEU A 284 13.69 15.59 -11.32
N ASP A 285 12.95 15.65 -12.42
CA ASP A 285 13.50 15.49 -13.76
C ASP A 285 14.17 16.75 -14.30
N ASN A 286 13.76 17.95 -13.85
CA ASN A 286 14.17 19.23 -14.39
C ASN A 286 14.85 20.16 -13.36
N ASN A 287 15.22 19.64 -12.16
CA ASN A 287 15.82 20.49 -11.13
C ASN A 287 17.18 21.07 -11.54
N PRO A 288 17.45 22.34 -11.21
CA PRO A 288 18.70 23.01 -11.58
C PRO A 288 19.93 22.25 -11.08
N GLY A 289 20.91 22.09 -11.95
CA GLY A 289 22.18 21.44 -11.62
C GLY A 289 22.06 19.93 -11.35
N GLY A 290 20.90 19.31 -11.58
CA GLY A 290 20.68 17.89 -11.36
C GLY A 290 20.92 17.46 -9.91
N PHE A 291 20.58 18.32 -8.95
CA PHE A 291 20.81 18.04 -7.53
C PHE A 291 20.05 16.81 -7.05
N TYR A 292 18.84 16.57 -7.57
CA TYR A 292 18.02 15.39 -7.26
C TYR A 292 17.80 14.53 -8.50
N ARG A 293 17.59 13.24 -8.26
CA ARG A 293 17.13 12.30 -9.28
C ARG A 293 16.15 11.29 -8.71
N ALA A 294 15.10 10.95 -9.45
CA ALA A 294 14.22 9.82 -9.12
C ALA A 294 14.98 8.49 -9.27
N THR A 295 14.65 7.50 -8.42
CA THR A 295 15.26 6.16 -8.51
C THR A 295 14.51 5.25 -9.48
N ALA A 296 13.19 5.39 -9.58
CA ALA A 296 12.36 4.62 -10.50
C ALA A 296 12.46 5.15 -11.94
N GLN A 297 12.60 4.24 -12.90
CA GLN A 297 12.66 4.57 -14.33
C GLN A 297 11.29 5.05 -14.84
N LYS A 298 11.28 5.94 -15.84
CA LYS A 298 10.05 6.33 -16.56
C LYS A 298 9.37 5.07 -17.11
N GLY A 299 8.03 5.02 -17.06
CA GLY A 299 7.24 3.83 -17.43
C GLY A 299 7.14 2.78 -16.32
N SER A 300 7.67 3.08 -15.12
CA SER A 300 7.52 2.22 -13.94
C SER A 300 7.38 3.04 -12.64
N ARG A 301 7.08 4.32 -12.73
CA ARG A 301 7.04 5.23 -11.60
C ARG A 301 5.76 5.09 -10.78
N SER A 302 5.89 4.94 -9.48
CA SER A 302 4.76 4.95 -8.56
C SER A 302 4.18 6.35 -8.39
N LEU A 303 2.85 6.48 -8.47
CA LEU A 303 2.14 7.71 -8.08
C LEU A 303 2.01 7.85 -6.56
N MET A 304 2.30 6.77 -5.81
CA MET A 304 2.10 6.70 -4.35
C MET A 304 3.39 6.91 -3.56
N ASN A 305 4.52 6.40 -4.08
CA ASN A 305 5.79 6.39 -3.35
C ASN A 305 6.90 6.89 -4.27
N VAL A 306 7.25 8.15 -4.13
CA VAL A 306 8.32 8.78 -4.92
C VAL A 306 9.63 8.68 -4.16
N THR A 307 10.55 7.88 -4.69
CA THR A 307 11.90 7.70 -4.13
C THR A 307 12.90 8.51 -4.94
N PHE A 308 13.78 9.23 -4.24
CA PHE A 308 14.77 10.09 -4.89
C PHE A 308 16.06 10.18 -4.10
N LEU A 309 17.13 10.48 -4.81
CA LEU A 309 18.50 10.62 -4.33
C LEU A 309 19.01 12.01 -4.61
N THR A 310 20.03 12.45 -3.86
CA THR A 310 20.79 13.66 -4.18
C THR A 310 21.97 13.34 -5.10
N LYS A 311 22.59 14.36 -5.69
CA LYS A 311 23.82 14.22 -6.49
C LYS A 311 24.98 13.57 -5.71
N TYR A 312 24.93 13.62 -4.39
CA TYR A 312 25.94 13.00 -3.51
C TYR A 312 25.77 11.47 -3.37
N SER A 313 24.63 10.92 -3.77
CA SER A 313 24.41 9.46 -3.82
C SER A 313 24.98 8.89 -5.13
N THR A 314 26.29 8.86 -5.24
CA THR A 314 27.01 8.49 -6.47
C THR A 314 27.15 6.99 -6.68
N GLY A 315 26.88 6.18 -5.65
CA GLY A 315 27.18 4.75 -5.62
C GLY A 315 28.65 4.43 -5.32
N ALA A 316 29.47 5.46 -5.04
CA ALA A 316 30.85 5.26 -4.60
C ALA A 316 30.89 4.56 -3.23
N THR A 317 31.93 3.77 -3.00
CA THR A 317 32.11 2.96 -1.80
C THR A 317 33.21 3.47 -0.86
N ASP A 318 33.90 4.53 -1.25
CA ASP A 318 34.90 5.16 -0.41
C ASP A 318 34.28 5.91 0.77
N GLU A 319 35.01 5.96 1.88
CA GLU A 319 34.52 6.50 3.15
C GLU A 319 34.11 7.98 3.06
N ALA A 320 34.82 8.79 2.30
CA ALA A 320 34.55 10.22 2.15
C ALA A 320 33.23 10.47 1.42
N SER A 321 32.98 9.75 0.31
CA SER A 321 31.74 9.84 -0.46
C SER A 321 30.53 9.36 0.36
N LEU A 322 30.66 8.24 1.06
CA LEU A 322 29.61 7.71 1.93
C LEU A 322 29.29 8.64 3.10
N ALA A 323 30.33 9.24 3.71
CA ALA A 323 30.16 10.22 4.79
C ALA A 323 29.43 11.48 4.29
N LYS A 324 29.76 11.98 3.09
CA LYS A 324 29.12 13.14 2.50
C LYS A 324 27.66 12.88 2.14
N GLU A 325 27.36 11.74 1.53
CA GLU A 325 25.98 11.33 1.27
C GLU A 325 25.16 11.27 2.55
N LYS A 326 25.68 10.63 3.59
CA LYS A 326 25.03 10.51 4.90
C LYS A 326 24.79 11.87 5.55
N GLU A 327 25.77 12.76 5.49
CA GLU A 327 25.67 14.13 6.00
C GLU A 327 24.52 14.87 5.33
N ILE A 328 24.51 14.91 3.99
CA ILE A 328 23.50 15.64 3.20
C ILE A 328 22.10 15.05 3.40
N ASN A 329 21.95 13.73 3.35
CA ASN A 329 20.67 13.08 3.57
C ASN A 329 20.12 13.33 4.99
N SER A 330 21.00 13.33 6.01
CA SER A 330 20.61 13.61 7.39
C SER A 330 20.23 15.09 7.58
N LYS A 331 20.96 16.00 6.94
CA LYS A 331 20.67 17.45 6.94
C LYS A 331 19.31 17.71 6.29
N PHE A 332 19.04 17.09 5.12
CA PHE A 332 17.77 17.19 4.43
C PHE A 332 16.60 16.78 5.34
N VAL A 333 16.66 15.57 5.90
CA VAL A 333 15.59 15.04 6.76
C VAL A 333 15.34 15.96 7.96
N LYS A 334 16.41 16.38 8.66
CA LYS A 334 16.29 17.26 9.84
C LYS A 334 15.69 18.62 9.51
N GLN A 335 16.10 19.23 8.40
CA GLN A 335 15.57 20.54 7.99
C GLN A 335 14.14 20.42 7.47
N ALA A 336 13.79 19.35 6.77
CA ALA A 336 12.43 19.05 6.34
C ALA A 336 11.48 18.89 7.55
N GLU A 337 11.89 18.12 8.56
CA GLU A 337 11.11 17.96 9.80
C GLU A 337 10.88 19.30 10.51
N ALA A 338 11.89 20.17 10.57
CA ALA A 338 11.75 21.51 11.14
C ALA A 338 10.80 22.41 10.33
N ALA A 339 10.63 22.13 9.02
CA ALA A 339 9.68 22.80 8.14
C ALA A 339 8.29 22.13 8.13
N GLY A 340 8.01 21.16 9.01
CA GLY A 340 6.73 20.46 9.08
C GLY A 340 6.53 19.38 7.99
N LEU A 341 7.61 18.95 7.31
CA LEU A 341 7.62 17.89 6.29
C LEU A 341 8.26 16.63 6.89
N VAL A 342 7.44 15.76 7.50
CA VAL A 342 7.96 14.66 8.32
C VAL A 342 8.04 13.33 7.58
N ASN A 343 8.94 12.44 8.05
CA ASN A 343 9.06 11.05 7.60
C ASN A 343 9.56 10.88 6.14
N LEU A 344 10.40 11.80 5.66
CA LEU A 344 10.98 11.77 4.31
C LEU A 344 12.19 10.85 4.16
N LYS A 345 12.74 10.30 5.25
CA LYS A 345 13.92 9.42 5.18
C LYS A 345 13.63 8.19 4.31
N GLY A 346 14.49 7.93 3.33
CA GLY A 346 14.42 6.77 2.45
C GLY A 346 14.65 5.46 3.19
N HIS A 347 14.22 4.36 2.60
CA HIS A 347 14.45 3.04 3.14
C HIS A 347 15.95 2.67 3.02
N ARG A 348 16.51 1.97 4.03
CA ARG A 348 17.94 1.60 4.09
C ARG A 348 18.50 0.89 2.85
N LEU A 349 17.65 0.21 2.07
CA LEU A 349 18.06 -0.51 0.86
C LEU A 349 18.16 0.39 -0.38
N VAL A 350 17.50 1.55 -0.39
CA VAL A 350 17.51 2.51 -1.50
C VAL A 350 18.38 3.72 -1.15
N GLY A 351 18.41 4.08 0.12
CA GLY A 351 19.04 5.32 0.58
C GLY A 351 18.17 6.55 0.33
N GLY A 352 18.79 7.71 0.34
CA GLY A 352 18.17 8.98 0.00
C GLY A 352 16.87 9.28 0.76
N MET A 353 15.88 9.74 0.03
CA MET A 353 14.57 10.15 0.53
C MET A 353 13.43 9.40 -0.15
N ARG A 354 12.28 9.37 0.53
CA ARG A 354 11.02 8.85 -0.03
C ARG A 354 9.86 9.72 0.41
N ALA A 355 9.16 10.29 -0.54
CA ALA A 355 7.88 10.95 -0.33
C ALA A 355 6.75 9.97 -0.63
N SER A 356 6.05 9.49 0.41
CA SER A 356 4.84 8.70 0.24
C SER A 356 3.64 9.64 0.22
N ILE A 357 3.09 9.87 -0.98
CA ILE A 357 2.08 10.90 -1.26
C ILE A 357 0.68 10.29 -1.49
N TYR A 358 0.40 9.19 -0.85
CA TYR A 358 -0.86 8.43 -0.92
C TYR A 358 -2.12 9.28 -1.16
N ASN A 359 -3.27 8.66 -1.31
CA ASN A 359 -4.53 9.35 -1.64
C ASN A 359 -4.80 10.56 -0.74
N ALA A 360 -4.53 10.45 0.56
CA ALA A 360 -4.85 11.48 1.55
C ALA A 360 -3.86 12.67 1.61
N MET A 361 -2.67 12.57 1.00
CA MET A 361 -1.74 13.70 0.94
C MET A 361 -2.32 14.80 0.06
N PRO A 362 -2.52 16.04 0.56
CA PRO A 362 -2.99 17.14 -0.28
C PRO A 362 -1.89 17.61 -1.23
N LEU A 363 -2.29 18.19 -2.37
CA LEU A 363 -1.36 18.78 -3.34
C LEU A 363 -0.46 19.84 -2.70
N ASP A 364 -0.98 20.62 -1.76
CA ASP A 364 -0.23 21.66 -1.05
C ASP A 364 0.94 21.07 -0.23
N GLY A 365 0.79 19.86 0.30
CA GLY A 365 1.90 19.15 0.95
C GLY A 365 3.02 18.81 -0.03
N VAL A 366 2.67 18.39 -1.26
CA VAL A 366 3.65 18.10 -2.30
C VAL A 366 4.31 19.38 -2.81
N LYS A 367 3.55 20.47 -2.97
CA LYS A 367 4.09 21.80 -3.31
C LYS A 367 5.06 22.31 -2.24
N ALA A 368 4.69 22.19 -0.97
CA ALA A 368 5.56 22.58 0.14
C ALA A 368 6.87 21.79 0.14
N LEU A 369 6.82 20.48 -0.16
CA LEU A 369 8.00 19.65 -0.31
C LEU A 369 8.91 20.15 -1.45
N VAL A 370 8.35 20.44 -2.62
CA VAL A 370 9.13 20.91 -3.77
C VAL A 370 9.78 22.29 -3.50
N GLU A 371 9.06 23.20 -2.85
CA GLU A 371 9.63 24.50 -2.46
C GLU A 371 10.75 24.34 -1.43
N PHE A 372 10.60 23.44 -0.47
CA PHE A 372 11.69 23.08 0.45
C PHE A 372 12.89 22.50 -0.31
N MET A 373 12.65 21.57 -1.25
CA MET A 373 13.72 20.95 -2.05
C MET A 373 14.51 21.97 -2.88
N LYS A 374 13.85 22.99 -3.45
CA LYS A 374 14.50 24.09 -4.19
C LYS A 374 15.49 24.82 -3.29
N LYS A 375 15.03 25.32 -2.14
CA LYS A 375 15.87 26.03 -1.17
C LYS A 375 17.04 25.18 -0.68
N PHE A 376 16.76 23.93 -0.34
CA PHE A 376 17.79 23.00 0.12
C PHE A 376 18.88 22.78 -0.94
N ALA A 377 18.50 22.65 -2.22
CA ALA A 377 19.44 22.49 -3.31
C ALA A 377 20.32 23.74 -3.48
N GLU A 378 19.75 24.94 -3.44
CA GLU A 378 20.48 26.21 -3.54
C GLU A 378 21.51 26.35 -2.42
N GLU A 379 21.19 25.96 -1.20
CA GLU A 379 22.07 26.03 -0.02
C GLU A 379 23.17 24.96 0.01
N ASN A 380 23.05 23.88 -0.79
CA ASN A 380 23.93 22.71 -0.73
C ASN A 380 24.50 22.31 -2.10
N CYS A 381 24.41 23.18 -3.10
CA CYS A 381 25.01 22.98 -4.43
C CYS A 381 26.52 23.13 -4.44
#